data_dfa9af69079dc38ec5d4561a3b0a4784
#
_entry.id   dfa9af69079dc38ec5d4561a3b0a4784
#
_cell.length_a   1.000
_cell.length_b   1.000
_cell.length_c   1.000
_cell.angle_alpha   90.00
_cell.angle_beta   90.00
_cell.angle_gamma   90.00
#
_symmetry.space_group_name_H-M   'P 1'
#
loop_
_entity.id
_entity.type
_entity.pdbx_description
1 polymer ?
#
loop_
_entity_poly.entity_id
_entity_poly.type
_entity_poly.pdbx_seq_one_letter_code
_entity_poly.pdbx_strand_id
1 'polypeptide(L)'
;MDKIRETVGPDIKLQSLARGVNVVGLNSQPRDVIDLHAKMFAKHGVNVIRNFDALNDVNNLIDSANSIKKYGLQHEVTITMMELPYGCEGAHDVEFYKQVLKNILDAGIPFDSLAFKDASGTSHPRKVYDTVKMAREMLGADMPIRFHSHETAGTGLACYLAALDAGADGIDLSMKPVSGGTAQPDIISMWHALRGTEYDLGLDIKKIMETEEIFKDCMKDYNVSPVSLAVNPILIQAPLPGGATATTIDQLKDMGMLDKFPKLIENMKEVVSRGGFGTSVTPVSQFYAQQSFLNAISEHPWEKANPGYAKMILGYFGKTPCEPDPELVKWAEEKTGLQPTTEKVVDINEKDPEKGLKAAEERLKAAGLPVTDENLFIAAACKDGNADKGIDFLLGKGHVAVNKGQKATKGNYANG
;
A
#
# COMPACT_ATOMS: atom_id res chain seq x y z
N MET A 1 7.46 16.24 -7.69
CA MET A 1 8.76 15.81 -7.12
C MET A 1 9.82 16.88 -7.31
N ASP A 2 10.00 17.44 -8.51
CA ASP A 2 11.04 18.43 -8.82
C ASP A 2 11.06 19.60 -7.83
N LYS A 3 9.92 20.24 -7.60
CA LYS A 3 9.83 21.34 -6.64
C LYS A 3 10.17 20.95 -5.20
N ILE A 4 9.84 19.73 -4.79
CA ILE A 4 10.25 19.19 -3.49
C ILE A 4 11.77 19.05 -3.45
N ARG A 5 12.37 18.45 -4.49
CA ARG A 5 13.82 18.27 -4.61
C ARG A 5 14.56 19.62 -4.60
N GLU A 6 14.08 20.60 -5.36
CA GLU A 6 14.61 21.96 -5.35
C GLU A 6 14.57 22.60 -3.97
N THR A 7 13.48 22.39 -3.22
CA THR A 7 13.29 22.99 -1.89
C THR A 7 14.14 22.34 -0.82
N VAL A 8 14.22 21.01 -0.78
CA VAL A 8 14.94 20.27 0.29
C VAL A 8 16.43 20.10 0.02
N GLY A 9 16.89 20.38 -1.21
CA GLY A 9 18.29 20.22 -1.61
C GLY A 9 18.70 18.75 -1.81
N PRO A 10 19.96 18.47 -2.16
CA PRO A 10 20.46 17.15 -2.49
C PRO A 10 20.65 16.23 -1.28
N ASP A 11 20.84 16.78 -0.08
CA ASP A 11 21.25 16.02 1.12
C ASP A 11 20.10 15.24 1.75
N ILE A 12 18.86 15.65 1.52
CA ILE A 12 17.67 14.95 2.02
C ILE A 12 17.27 13.87 1.02
N LYS A 13 17.29 12.61 1.47
CA LYS A 13 16.80 11.50 0.65
C LYS A 13 15.28 11.55 0.50
N LEU A 14 14.82 11.57 -0.75
CA LEU A 14 13.40 11.42 -1.07
C LEU A 14 13.10 9.97 -1.38
N GLN A 15 12.16 9.40 -0.65
CA GLN A 15 11.68 8.04 -0.87
C GLN A 15 10.30 8.05 -1.52
N SER A 16 10.10 7.17 -2.49
CA SER A 16 8.80 6.85 -3.07
C SER A 16 8.57 5.35 -2.99
N LEU A 17 7.49 4.86 -3.56
CA LEU A 17 7.16 3.44 -3.52
C LEU A 17 6.92 2.86 -4.91
N ALA A 18 7.15 1.55 -5.03
CA ALA A 18 6.68 0.70 -6.10
C ALA A 18 5.90 -0.48 -5.51
N ARG A 19 4.85 -0.90 -6.21
CA ARG A 19 4.05 -2.07 -5.87
C ARG A 19 4.40 -3.23 -6.81
N GLY A 20 5.72 -3.58 -6.88
CA GLY A 20 6.20 -4.58 -7.82
C GLY A 20 5.69 -4.32 -9.24
N VAL A 21 5.08 -5.34 -9.84
CA VAL A 21 4.49 -5.26 -11.19
C VAL A 21 3.31 -4.30 -11.33
N ASN A 22 2.72 -3.82 -10.23
CA ASN A 22 1.62 -2.85 -10.25
C ASN A 22 2.12 -1.39 -10.28
N VAL A 23 3.41 -1.15 -10.22
CA VAL A 23 4.07 0.17 -10.13
C VAL A 23 3.39 1.08 -9.10
N VAL A 24 2.54 2.04 -9.49
CA VAL A 24 1.77 2.92 -8.59
C VAL A 24 0.26 2.68 -8.66
N GLY A 25 -0.19 1.80 -9.57
CA GLY A 25 -1.60 1.56 -9.87
C GLY A 25 -2.23 0.40 -9.12
N LEU A 26 -3.47 0.09 -9.49
CA LEU A 26 -4.21 -1.10 -9.05
C LEU A 26 -4.01 -2.27 -10.02
N ASN A 27 -3.68 -1.99 -11.27
CA ASN A 27 -3.47 -2.97 -12.32
C ASN A 27 -1.98 -3.23 -12.51
N SER A 28 -1.63 -4.49 -12.76
CA SER A 28 -0.28 -4.89 -13.12
C SER A 28 0.14 -4.39 -14.50
N GLN A 29 1.44 -4.18 -14.70
CA GLN A 29 2.03 -3.57 -15.88
C GLN A 29 3.08 -4.47 -16.55
N PRO A 30 3.34 -4.31 -17.86
CA PRO A 30 4.45 -4.95 -18.55
C PRO A 30 5.78 -4.29 -18.20
N ARG A 31 6.89 -4.94 -18.59
CA ARG A 31 8.27 -4.54 -18.24
C ARG A 31 8.65 -3.12 -18.68
N ASP A 32 8.19 -2.70 -19.85
CA ASP A 32 8.51 -1.37 -20.37
C ASP A 32 7.93 -0.25 -19.50
N VAL A 33 6.72 -0.42 -18.95
CA VAL A 33 6.10 0.52 -18.01
C VAL A 33 6.79 0.48 -16.65
N ILE A 34 7.19 -0.72 -16.18
CA ILE A 34 7.95 -0.89 -14.93
C ILE A 34 9.31 -0.19 -15.05
N ASP A 35 10.00 -0.33 -16.18
CA ASP A 35 11.27 0.34 -16.43
C ASP A 35 11.11 1.86 -16.48
N LEU A 36 10.08 2.34 -17.19
CA LEU A 36 9.80 3.78 -17.27
C LEU A 36 9.45 4.37 -15.91
N HIS A 37 8.76 3.63 -15.02
CA HIS A 37 8.47 4.06 -13.67
C HIS A 37 9.74 4.41 -12.89
N ALA A 38 10.73 3.50 -12.86
CA ALA A 38 12.00 3.74 -12.18
C ALA A 38 12.77 4.91 -12.81
N LYS A 39 12.79 4.99 -14.16
CA LYS A 39 13.38 6.11 -14.90
C LYS A 39 12.77 7.45 -14.50
N MET A 40 11.44 7.53 -14.39
CA MET A 40 10.76 8.78 -14.03
C MET A 40 11.08 9.19 -12.59
N PHE A 41 11.09 8.27 -11.65
CA PHE A 41 11.46 8.62 -10.28
C PHE A 41 12.90 9.10 -10.15
N ALA A 42 13.85 8.46 -10.84
CA ALA A 42 15.24 8.93 -10.91
C ALA A 42 15.33 10.34 -11.51
N LYS A 43 14.66 10.56 -12.65
CA LYS A 43 14.62 11.86 -13.33
C LYS A 43 14.10 12.98 -12.44
N HIS A 44 13.08 12.71 -11.62
CA HIS A 44 12.43 13.69 -10.76
C HIS A 44 12.98 13.73 -9.32
N GLY A 45 14.20 13.22 -9.12
CA GLY A 45 14.97 13.44 -7.91
C GLY A 45 14.61 12.54 -6.72
N VAL A 46 13.92 11.42 -6.92
CA VAL A 46 13.77 10.38 -5.92
C VAL A 46 15.11 9.65 -5.76
N ASN A 47 15.43 9.24 -4.53
CA ASN A 47 16.66 8.53 -4.20
C ASN A 47 16.42 7.05 -3.86
N VAL A 48 15.29 6.77 -3.20
CA VAL A 48 14.98 5.45 -2.65
C VAL A 48 13.61 5.00 -3.13
N ILE A 49 13.51 3.77 -3.58
CA ILE A 49 12.22 3.13 -3.89
C ILE A 49 11.96 2.00 -2.91
N ARG A 50 10.89 2.15 -2.11
CA ARG A 50 10.32 1.08 -1.30
C ARG A 50 9.46 0.19 -2.21
N ASN A 51 9.93 -1.02 -2.48
CA ASN A 51 9.32 -1.93 -3.46
C ASN A 51 8.71 -3.14 -2.77
N PHE A 52 7.40 -3.33 -2.89
CA PHE A 52 6.66 -4.41 -2.26
C PHE A 52 5.68 -5.10 -3.21
N ASP A 53 5.30 -6.31 -2.86
CA ASP A 53 4.18 -7.02 -3.48
C ASP A 53 3.14 -7.40 -2.44
N ALA A 54 1.85 -7.24 -2.77
CA ALA A 54 0.76 -7.50 -1.82
C ALA A 54 0.57 -8.99 -1.52
N LEU A 55 1.03 -9.87 -2.37
CA LEU A 55 1.00 -11.32 -2.15
C LEU A 55 2.32 -11.86 -1.59
N ASN A 56 3.34 -11.00 -1.44
CA ASN A 56 4.72 -11.41 -1.17
C ASN A 56 5.27 -12.42 -2.21
N ASP A 57 4.75 -12.36 -3.45
CA ASP A 57 5.28 -13.14 -4.56
C ASP A 57 6.54 -12.49 -5.10
N VAL A 58 7.67 -13.17 -4.90
CA VAL A 58 9.00 -12.69 -5.28
C VAL A 58 9.11 -12.44 -6.79
N ASN A 59 8.38 -13.19 -7.63
CA ASN A 59 8.38 -12.98 -9.08
C ASN A 59 7.89 -11.57 -9.46
N ASN A 60 7.00 -11.00 -8.67
CA ASN A 60 6.46 -9.65 -8.90
C ASN A 60 7.46 -8.53 -8.55
N LEU A 61 8.56 -8.84 -7.87
CA LEU A 61 9.58 -7.86 -7.45
C LEU A 61 10.79 -7.79 -8.39
N ILE A 62 11.05 -8.84 -9.19
CA ILE A 62 12.29 -9.00 -9.95
C ILE A 62 12.49 -7.84 -10.96
N ASP A 63 11.50 -7.60 -11.81
CA ASP A 63 11.63 -6.60 -12.88
C ASP A 63 11.73 -5.17 -12.31
N SER A 64 10.94 -4.85 -11.28
CA SER A 64 11.01 -3.54 -10.62
C SER A 64 12.34 -3.34 -9.88
N ALA A 65 12.87 -4.36 -9.19
CA ALA A 65 14.16 -4.30 -8.52
C ALA A 65 15.30 -4.01 -9.51
N ASN A 66 15.32 -4.74 -10.62
CA ASN A 66 16.33 -4.55 -11.68
C ASN A 66 16.26 -3.15 -12.29
N SER A 67 15.06 -2.64 -12.55
CA SER A 67 14.86 -1.30 -13.08
C SER A 67 15.28 -0.21 -12.08
N ILE A 68 14.96 -0.37 -10.80
CA ILE A 68 15.39 0.53 -9.73
C ILE A 68 16.92 0.64 -9.70
N LYS A 69 17.62 -0.49 -9.71
CA LYS A 69 19.09 -0.50 -9.72
C LYS A 69 19.69 0.02 -11.03
N LYS A 70 19.07 -0.27 -12.17
CA LYS A 70 19.49 0.23 -13.49
C LYS A 70 19.57 1.76 -13.53
N TYR A 71 18.64 2.46 -12.88
CA TYR A 71 18.61 3.93 -12.84
C TYR A 71 19.32 4.53 -11.61
N GLY A 72 20.14 3.75 -10.91
CA GLY A 72 20.98 4.23 -9.81
C GLY A 72 20.22 4.58 -8.53
N LEU A 73 18.97 4.13 -8.39
CA LEU A 73 18.18 4.32 -7.20
C LEU A 73 18.54 3.28 -6.12
N GLN A 74 18.35 3.65 -4.85
CA GLN A 74 18.42 2.71 -3.74
C GLN A 74 17.13 1.89 -3.72
N HIS A 75 17.29 0.56 -3.63
CA HIS A 75 16.18 -0.38 -3.54
C HIS A 75 15.96 -0.82 -2.11
N GLU A 76 14.84 -0.43 -1.52
CA GLU A 76 14.35 -0.95 -0.26
C GLU A 76 13.35 -2.07 -0.57
N VAL A 77 13.83 -3.33 -0.54
CA VAL A 77 12.94 -4.48 -0.72
C VAL A 77 12.04 -4.61 0.51
N THR A 78 10.77 -4.91 0.29
CA THR A 78 9.80 -4.83 1.38
C THR A 78 8.97 -6.10 1.46
N ILE A 79 8.91 -6.68 2.66
CA ILE A 79 8.01 -7.77 3.02
C ILE A 79 6.77 -7.16 3.66
N THR A 80 5.61 -7.43 3.08
CA THR A 80 4.35 -6.93 3.60
C THR A 80 3.82 -7.81 4.72
N MET A 81 3.34 -7.17 5.81
CA MET A 81 2.89 -7.82 7.03
C MET A 81 1.43 -7.47 7.34
N MET A 82 0.78 -8.34 8.07
CA MET A 82 -0.51 -8.08 8.73
C MET A 82 -0.75 -9.11 9.84
N GLU A 83 -1.75 -8.87 10.69
CA GLU A 83 -2.32 -9.90 11.54
C GLU A 83 -3.39 -10.67 10.76
N LEU A 84 -3.52 -11.97 11.05
CA LEU A 84 -4.65 -12.75 10.54
C LEU A 84 -5.87 -12.52 11.42
N PRO A 85 -7.09 -12.56 10.86
CA PRO A 85 -8.31 -12.60 11.66
C PRO A 85 -8.31 -13.78 12.64
N TYR A 86 -8.92 -13.63 13.80
CA TYR A 86 -8.91 -14.66 14.84
C TYR A 86 -9.35 -16.04 14.35
N GLY A 87 -8.55 -17.06 14.71
CA GLY A 87 -8.78 -18.44 14.32
C GLY A 87 -8.38 -18.76 12.88
N CYS A 88 -7.63 -17.87 12.22
CA CYS A 88 -6.97 -18.13 10.95
C CYS A 88 -5.49 -18.40 11.17
N GLU A 89 -4.95 -19.35 10.41
CA GLU A 89 -3.56 -19.81 10.47
C GLU A 89 -3.06 -20.11 9.06
N GLY A 90 -1.75 -20.30 8.89
CA GLY A 90 -1.13 -20.76 7.63
C GLY A 90 -0.33 -19.70 6.86
N ALA A 91 -0.42 -18.42 7.24
CA ALA A 91 0.39 -17.35 6.70
C ALA A 91 0.63 -16.26 7.75
N HIS A 92 1.49 -15.29 7.42
CA HIS A 92 1.74 -14.08 8.22
C HIS A 92 2.26 -14.32 9.64
N ASP A 93 2.90 -15.47 9.88
CA ASP A 93 3.74 -15.73 11.05
C ASP A 93 5.23 -15.48 10.74
N VAL A 94 6.09 -15.66 11.73
CA VAL A 94 7.53 -15.42 11.60
C VAL A 94 8.16 -16.36 10.57
N GLU A 95 7.75 -17.62 10.53
CA GLU A 95 8.30 -18.61 9.62
C GLU A 95 7.88 -18.32 8.17
N PHE A 96 6.66 -17.86 7.96
CA PHE A 96 6.20 -17.37 6.66
C PHE A 96 7.09 -16.20 6.17
N TYR A 97 7.33 -15.19 7.00
CA TYR A 97 8.18 -14.04 6.61
C TYR A 97 9.64 -14.43 6.39
N LYS A 98 10.14 -15.39 7.15
CA LYS A 98 11.47 -15.98 6.93
C LYS A 98 11.58 -16.67 5.57
N GLN A 99 10.54 -17.41 5.19
CA GLN A 99 10.50 -18.04 3.86
C GLN A 99 10.43 -17.00 2.74
N VAL A 100 9.65 -15.91 2.91
CA VAL A 100 9.61 -14.80 1.94
C VAL A 100 10.99 -14.16 1.79
N LEU A 101 11.66 -13.85 2.91
CA LEU A 101 13.02 -13.30 2.87
C LEU A 101 14.01 -14.26 2.19
N LYS A 102 13.91 -15.54 2.50
CA LYS A 102 14.74 -16.57 1.82
C LYS A 102 14.49 -16.59 0.32
N ASN A 103 13.24 -16.53 -0.12
CA ASN A 103 12.89 -16.49 -1.54
C ASN A 103 13.46 -15.26 -2.24
N ILE A 104 13.47 -14.09 -1.58
CA ILE A 104 14.08 -12.85 -2.10
C ILE A 104 15.58 -13.04 -2.30
N LEU A 105 16.26 -13.63 -1.33
CA LEU A 105 17.72 -13.93 -1.39
C LEU A 105 18.03 -14.96 -2.48
N ASP A 106 17.28 -16.06 -2.53
CA ASP A 106 17.45 -17.15 -3.51
C ASP A 106 17.20 -16.67 -4.95
N ALA A 107 16.28 -15.71 -5.14
CA ALA A 107 16.01 -15.08 -6.44
C ALA A 107 17.11 -14.08 -6.87
N GLY A 108 18.08 -13.78 -6.02
CA GLY A 108 19.15 -12.83 -6.30
C GLY A 108 18.67 -11.39 -6.51
N ILE A 109 17.56 -11.01 -5.89
CA ILE A 109 17.03 -9.64 -6.00
C ILE A 109 18.02 -8.67 -5.36
N PRO A 110 18.54 -7.67 -6.10
CA PRO A 110 19.47 -6.70 -5.53
C PRO A 110 18.72 -5.70 -4.67
N PHE A 111 19.17 -5.47 -3.42
CA PHE A 111 18.60 -4.46 -2.54
C PHE A 111 19.66 -3.82 -1.63
N ASP A 112 19.37 -2.59 -1.17
CA ASP A 112 20.25 -1.80 -0.30
C ASP A 112 19.72 -1.74 1.14
N SER A 113 18.45 -2.07 1.35
CA SER A 113 17.81 -2.17 2.66
C SER A 113 16.58 -3.08 2.60
N LEU A 114 16.20 -3.63 3.74
CA LEU A 114 14.96 -4.38 3.93
C LEU A 114 13.95 -3.52 4.70
N ALA A 115 12.67 -3.57 4.33
CA ALA A 115 11.59 -3.05 5.16
C ALA A 115 10.55 -4.12 5.46
N PHE A 116 10.01 -4.09 6.68
CA PHE A 116 8.76 -4.77 7.01
C PHE A 116 7.64 -3.74 7.04
N LYS A 117 6.54 -4.01 6.32
CA LYS A 117 5.45 -3.05 6.16
C LYS A 117 4.12 -3.64 6.58
N ASP A 118 3.60 -3.19 7.71
CA ASP A 118 2.23 -3.42 8.14
C ASP A 118 1.35 -2.21 7.84
N ALA A 119 0.76 -2.19 6.64
CA ALA A 119 -0.11 -1.09 6.22
C ALA A 119 -1.49 -1.13 6.89
N SER A 120 -1.90 -2.26 7.44
CA SER A 120 -3.12 -2.40 8.22
C SER A 120 -2.97 -1.91 9.66
N GLY A 121 -1.75 -1.90 10.20
CA GLY A 121 -1.48 -1.55 11.59
C GLY A 121 -2.08 -2.54 12.57
N THR A 122 -2.12 -3.83 12.20
CA THR A 122 -2.79 -4.88 12.96
C THR A 122 -1.84 -5.87 13.62
N SER A 123 -0.58 -5.90 13.23
CA SER A 123 0.42 -6.80 13.84
C SER A 123 0.59 -6.51 15.34
N HIS A 124 0.84 -7.56 16.10
CA HIS A 124 1.14 -7.42 17.51
C HIS A 124 2.65 -7.32 17.78
N PRO A 125 3.09 -6.61 18.85
CA PRO A 125 4.50 -6.29 19.10
C PRO A 125 5.42 -7.51 19.14
N ARG A 126 4.98 -8.63 19.68
CA ARG A 126 5.79 -9.85 19.76
C ARG A 126 6.11 -10.42 18.38
N LYS A 127 5.13 -10.47 17.46
CA LYS A 127 5.36 -10.89 16.06
C LYS A 127 6.38 -9.97 15.38
N VAL A 128 6.24 -8.65 15.57
CA VAL A 128 7.16 -7.66 14.99
C VAL A 128 8.58 -7.90 15.51
N TYR A 129 8.75 -8.03 16.82
CA TYR A 129 10.04 -8.32 17.44
C TYR A 129 10.68 -9.58 16.83
N ASP A 130 9.97 -10.70 16.85
CA ASP A 130 10.50 -11.98 16.40
C ASP A 130 10.82 -11.95 14.89
N THR A 131 10.02 -11.24 14.08
CA THR A 131 10.25 -11.11 12.62
C THR A 131 11.48 -10.25 12.31
N VAL A 132 11.63 -9.10 12.96
CA VAL A 132 12.78 -8.22 12.75
C VAL A 132 14.06 -8.90 13.26
N LYS A 133 14.00 -9.55 14.40
CA LYS A 133 15.13 -10.31 14.95
C LYS A 133 15.57 -11.43 13.99
N MET A 134 14.65 -12.22 13.49
CA MET A 134 14.90 -13.26 12.49
C MET A 134 15.61 -12.67 11.26
N ALA A 135 15.12 -11.54 10.73
CA ALA A 135 15.75 -10.91 9.57
C ALA A 135 17.16 -10.37 9.89
N ARG A 136 17.35 -9.79 11.08
CA ARG A 136 18.67 -9.34 11.55
C ARG A 136 19.67 -10.50 11.62
N GLU A 137 19.24 -11.66 12.12
CA GLU A 137 20.06 -12.87 12.18
C GLU A 137 20.42 -13.41 10.77
N MET A 138 19.49 -13.29 9.80
CA MET A 138 19.74 -13.74 8.42
C MET A 138 20.63 -12.79 7.61
N LEU A 139 20.52 -11.48 7.81
CA LEU A 139 21.16 -10.46 6.98
C LEU A 139 22.44 -9.89 7.58
N GLY A 140 22.69 -10.10 8.89
CA GLY A 140 23.81 -9.52 9.61
C GLY A 140 23.59 -8.08 10.03
N ALA A 141 24.61 -7.49 10.69
CA ALA A 141 24.52 -6.18 11.32
C ALA A 141 24.51 -5.00 10.32
N ASP A 142 25.13 -5.17 9.16
CA ASP A 142 25.38 -4.06 8.22
C ASP A 142 24.20 -3.78 7.28
N MET A 143 23.23 -4.70 7.14
CA MET A 143 22.07 -4.50 6.29
C MET A 143 21.02 -3.63 7.01
N PRO A 144 20.69 -2.45 6.48
CA PRO A 144 19.68 -1.62 7.10
C PRO A 144 18.28 -2.29 7.07
N ILE A 145 17.63 -2.36 8.24
CA ILE A 145 16.27 -2.88 8.39
C ILE A 145 15.36 -1.75 8.86
N ARG A 146 14.23 -1.55 8.17
CA ARG A 146 13.20 -0.57 8.53
C ARG A 146 11.91 -1.26 8.91
N PHE A 147 11.15 -0.61 9.79
CA PHE A 147 9.81 -1.02 10.12
C PHE A 147 8.81 0.10 9.88
N HIS A 148 7.72 -0.23 9.20
CA HIS A 148 6.62 0.68 8.87
C HIS A 148 5.30 0.09 9.34
N SER A 149 4.56 0.82 10.14
CA SER A 149 3.22 0.44 10.59
C SER A 149 2.32 1.65 10.72
N HIS A 150 1.03 1.39 10.97
CA HIS A 150 0.00 2.41 11.19
C HIS A 150 -0.57 2.28 12.61
N GLU A 151 -1.17 3.36 13.12
CA GLU A 151 -1.87 3.37 14.43
C GLU A 151 -3.32 2.89 14.33
N THR A 152 -3.69 2.24 13.25
CA THR A 152 -5.08 1.89 12.93
C THR A 152 -5.77 1.10 14.04
N ALA A 153 -5.09 0.09 14.59
CA ALA A 153 -5.58 -0.72 15.70
C ALA A 153 -5.08 -0.25 17.08
N GLY A 154 -4.21 0.77 17.13
CA GLY A 154 -3.67 1.32 18.38
C GLY A 154 -2.44 0.62 18.93
N THR A 155 -1.78 -0.23 18.13
CA THR A 155 -0.58 -0.96 18.54
C THR A 155 0.70 -0.47 17.85
N GLY A 156 0.61 0.51 16.96
CA GLY A 156 1.72 0.96 16.11
C GLY A 156 2.93 1.42 16.88
N LEU A 157 2.77 2.30 17.90
CA LEU A 157 3.88 2.75 18.75
C LEU A 157 4.57 1.58 19.46
N ALA A 158 3.79 0.66 20.04
CA ALA A 158 4.34 -0.53 20.69
C ALA A 158 5.08 -1.46 19.70
N CYS A 159 4.58 -1.58 18.47
CA CYS A 159 5.26 -2.32 17.41
C CYS A 159 6.58 -1.67 17.01
N TYR A 160 6.66 -0.34 16.99
CA TYR A 160 7.91 0.38 16.71
C TYR A 160 8.96 0.17 17.79
N LEU A 161 8.56 0.24 19.06
CA LEU A 161 9.48 -0.10 20.17
C LEU A 161 9.99 -1.53 20.03
N ALA A 162 9.11 -2.48 19.78
CA ALA A 162 9.48 -3.88 19.58
C ALA A 162 10.42 -4.08 18.37
N ALA A 163 10.22 -3.34 17.27
CA ALA A 163 11.09 -3.41 16.09
C ALA A 163 12.50 -2.87 16.40
N LEU A 164 12.60 -1.75 17.12
CA LEU A 164 13.89 -1.18 17.54
C LEU A 164 14.64 -2.14 18.47
N ASP A 165 13.98 -2.70 19.49
CA ASP A 165 14.54 -3.68 20.41
C ASP A 165 15.02 -4.95 19.70
N ALA A 166 14.43 -5.29 18.55
CA ALA A 166 14.82 -6.42 17.72
C ALA A 166 15.94 -6.09 16.71
N GLY A 167 16.39 -4.84 16.62
CA GLY A 167 17.49 -4.40 15.77
C GLY A 167 17.06 -3.73 14.45
N ALA A 168 15.88 -3.11 14.37
CA ALA A 168 15.55 -2.21 13.27
C ALA A 168 16.39 -0.93 13.36
N ASP A 169 16.88 -0.44 12.21
CA ASP A 169 17.68 0.78 12.10
C ASP A 169 16.85 2.03 11.80
N GLY A 170 15.60 1.85 11.40
CA GLY A 170 14.75 2.97 11.03
C GLY A 170 13.28 2.67 11.16
N ILE A 171 12.52 3.73 11.45
CA ILE A 171 11.06 3.73 11.60
C ILE A 171 10.47 4.90 10.81
N ASP A 172 9.22 4.76 10.38
CA ASP A 172 8.50 5.81 9.66
C ASP A 172 7.50 6.49 10.59
N LEU A 173 7.54 7.81 10.65
CA LEU A 173 6.69 8.60 11.54
C LEU A 173 5.86 9.62 10.75
N SER A 174 4.80 10.09 11.35
CA SER A 174 3.93 11.15 10.84
C SER A 174 3.89 12.34 11.80
N MET A 175 3.27 13.44 11.36
CA MET A 175 3.13 14.68 12.11
C MET A 175 1.67 15.14 12.12
N LYS A 176 1.20 15.76 13.22
CA LYS A 176 -0.11 16.42 13.25
C LYS A 176 -0.21 17.50 12.15
N PRO A 177 -1.40 17.67 11.51
CA PRO A 177 -2.71 17.13 11.92
C PRO A 177 -3.06 15.75 11.35
N VAL A 178 -2.14 15.05 10.68
CA VAL A 178 -2.42 13.79 9.97
C VAL A 178 -1.71 12.57 10.55
N SER A 179 -1.18 12.63 11.77
CA SER A 179 -0.58 11.50 12.46
C SER A 179 -1.57 10.72 13.33
N GLY A 180 -1.24 9.47 13.61
CA GLY A 180 -2.10 8.55 14.37
C GLY A 180 -3.27 8.00 13.57
N GLY A 181 -4.12 7.18 14.20
CA GLY A 181 -5.24 6.54 13.51
C GLY A 181 -4.78 5.76 12.29
N THR A 182 -5.24 6.16 11.11
CA THR A 182 -4.90 5.48 9.84
C THR A 182 -3.52 5.84 9.30
N ALA A 183 -2.79 6.75 9.94
CA ALA A 183 -1.41 7.09 9.61
C ALA A 183 -0.42 6.45 10.60
N GLN A 184 0.86 6.79 10.46
CA GLN A 184 1.93 6.33 11.33
C GLN A 184 1.83 6.98 12.72
N PRO A 185 2.51 6.41 13.74
CA PRO A 185 2.71 7.06 15.02
C PRO A 185 3.25 8.48 14.87
N ASP A 186 2.84 9.35 15.77
CA ASP A 186 3.24 10.74 15.80
C ASP A 186 4.71 10.89 16.24
N ILE A 187 5.45 11.78 15.54
CA ILE A 187 6.87 12.01 15.78
C ILE A 187 7.14 12.53 17.20
N ILE A 188 6.27 13.38 17.77
CA ILE A 188 6.44 13.91 19.13
C ILE A 188 6.20 12.79 20.16
N SER A 189 5.19 11.96 19.93
CA SER A 189 4.90 10.82 20.79
C SER A 189 6.07 9.82 20.79
N MET A 190 6.64 9.54 19.62
CA MET A 190 7.76 8.61 19.49
C MET A 190 9.04 9.18 20.09
N TRP A 191 9.34 10.47 19.86
CA TRP A 191 10.43 11.16 20.51
C TRP A 191 10.31 11.06 22.04
N HIS A 192 9.11 11.30 22.59
CA HIS A 192 8.88 11.19 24.04
C HIS A 192 9.10 9.77 24.57
N ALA A 193 8.66 8.75 23.83
CA ALA A 193 8.82 7.35 24.22
C ALA A 193 10.29 6.89 24.20
N LEU A 194 11.11 7.45 23.29
CA LEU A 194 12.49 7.02 23.07
C LEU A 194 13.55 7.88 23.79
N ARG A 195 13.20 9.06 24.28
CA ARG A 195 14.17 9.95 24.92
C ARG A 195 14.82 9.28 26.12
N GLY A 196 16.16 9.39 26.20
CA GLY A 196 16.96 8.82 27.29
C GLY A 196 17.16 7.30 27.17
N THR A 197 16.74 6.69 26.07
CA THR A 197 17.07 5.32 25.70
C THR A 197 18.22 5.31 24.68
N GLU A 198 18.75 4.13 24.36
CA GLU A 198 19.75 3.98 23.28
C GLU A 198 19.19 4.33 21.87
N TYR A 199 17.86 4.39 21.73
CA TYR A 199 17.13 4.73 20.51
C TYR A 199 16.69 6.19 20.45
N ASP A 200 17.24 7.07 21.30
CA ASP A 200 16.90 8.49 21.31
C ASP A 200 17.05 9.07 19.90
N LEU A 201 16.00 9.70 19.39
CA LEU A 201 15.98 10.24 18.03
C LEU A 201 16.90 11.49 17.85
N GLY A 202 17.41 12.05 18.93
CA GLY A 202 18.28 13.24 18.89
C GLY A 202 17.63 14.47 18.27
N LEU A 203 16.29 14.57 18.24
CA LEU A 203 15.56 15.64 17.60
C LEU A 203 15.45 16.89 18.49
N ASP A 204 15.60 18.08 17.89
CA ASP A 204 15.23 19.34 18.51
C ASP A 204 13.69 19.45 18.54
N ILE A 205 13.11 19.10 19.68
CA ILE A 205 11.66 19.06 19.86
C ILE A 205 10.99 20.41 19.63
N LYS A 206 11.68 21.53 19.94
CA LYS A 206 11.12 22.87 19.71
C LYS A 206 10.93 23.14 18.23
N LYS A 207 11.94 22.80 17.41
CA LYS A 207 11.85 22.92 15.96
C LYS A 207 10.78 22.00 15.36
N ILE A 208 10.62 20.79 15.91
CA ILE A 208 9.55 19.88 15.49
C ILE A 208 8.18 20.50 15.78
N MET A 209 7.96 21.04 16.98
CA MET A 209 6.69 21.70 17.33
C MET A 209 6.41 22.94 16.46
N GLU A 210 7.43 23.77 16.19
CA GLU A 210 7.30 24.89 15.26
C GLU A 210 6.93 24.45 13.85
N THR A 211 7.57 23.37 13.37
CA THR A 211 7.26 22.77 12.06
C THR A 211 5.83 22.22 12.01
N GLU A 212 5.37 21.60 13.10
CA GLU A 212 3.99 21.12 13.22
C GLU A 212 2.96 22.24 13.10
N GLU A 213 3.20 23.41 13.73
CA GLU A 213 2.30 24.56 13.60
C GLU A 213 2.26 25.10 12.15
N ILE A 214 3.41 25.14 11.47
CA ILE A 214 3.46 25.50 10.04
C ILE A 214 2.65 24.50 9.22
N PHE A 215 2.81 23.21 9.49
CA PHE A 215 2.09 22.14 8.77
C PHE A 215 0.58 22.22 9.03
N LYS A 216 0.15 22.46 10.26
CA LYS A 216 -1.28 22.69 10.59
C LYS A 216 -1.86 23.87 9.81
N ASP A 217 -1.10 24.97 9.71
CA ASP A 217 -1.53 26.14 8.92
C ASP A 217 -1.66 25.80 7.43
N CYS A 218 -0.72 25.03 6.87
CA CYS A 218 -0.82 24.54 5.49
C CYS A 218 -2.03 23.63 5.25
N MET A 219 -2.41 22.84 6.26
CA MET A 219 -3.48 21.84 6.16
C MET A 219 -4.88 22.38 6.51
N LYS A 220 -5.01 23.61 6.98
CA LYS A 220 -6.28 24.20 7.47
C LYS A 220 -7.40 24.22 6.43
N ASP A 221 -7.05 24.29 5.14
CA ASP A 221 -8.02 24.32 4.04
C ASP A 221 -8.39 22.91 3.52
N TYR A 222 -7.76 21.86 4.08
CA TYR A 222 -7.99 20.47 3.69
C TYR A 222 -8.91 19.77 4.70
N ASN A 223 -9.87 19.02 4.18
CA ASN A 223 -10.74 18.22 5.05
C ASN A 223 -10.06 16.88 5.36
N VAL A 224 -9.76 16.66 6.64
CA VAL A 224 -9.28 15.38 7.15
C VAL A 224 -10.43 14.70 7.86
N SER A 225 -10.85 13.55 7.36
CA SER A 225 -11.96 12.79 7.97
C SER A 225 -11.61 12.42 9.43
N PRO A 226 -12.47 12.68 10.42
CA PRO A 226 -12.26 12.24 11.80
C PRO A 226 -12.04 10.73 11.92
N VAL A 227 -12.62 9.93 11.03
CA VAL A 227 -12.40 8.48 10.95
C VAL A 227 -10.94 8.14 10.69
N SER A 228 -10.27 8.93 9.86
CA SER A 228 -8.85 8.75 9.55
C SER A 228 -7.92 9.03 10.75
N LEU A 229 -8.39 9.80 11.72
CA LEU A 229 -7.62 10.15 12.92
C LEU A 229 -7.95 9.25 14.12
N ALA A 230 -8.96 8.39 13.99
CA ALA A 230 -9.42 7.51 15.05
C ALA A 230 -8.71 6.15 15.02
N VAL A 231 -8.39 5.65 16.22
CA VAL A 231 -8.00 4.25 16.42
C VAL A 231 -9.25 3.38 16.43
N ASN A 232 -9.21 2.25 15.74
CA ASN A 232 -10.32 1.30 15.73
C ASN A 232 -9.83 -0.16 15.90
N PRO A 233 -9.79 -0.69 17.14
CA PRO A 233 -9.24 -2.02 17.44
C PRO A 233 -9.99 -3.18 16.76
N ILE A 234 -11.24 -2.99 16.32
CA ILE A 234 -12.00 -4.04 15.61
C ILE A 234 -11.31 -4.44 14.30
N LEU A 235 -10.46 -3.55 13.74
CA LEU A 235 -9.73 -3.81 12.50
C LEU A 235 -8.66 -4.89 12.64
N ILE A 236 -8.32 -5.33 13.86
CA ILE A 236 -7.54 -6.56 14.07
C ILE A 236 -8.26 -7.76 13.45
N GLN A 237 -9.60 -7.77 13.47
CA GLN A 237 -10.42 -8.83 12.85
C GLN A 237 -10.59 -8.67 11.33
N ALA A 238 -10.38 -7.46 10.85
CA ALA A 238 -10.59 -7.09 9.44
C ALA A 238 -9.44 -6.19 9.01
N PRO A 239 -8.27 -6.76 8.69
CA PRO A 239 -7.06 -6.00 8.42
C PRO A 239 -7.27 -5.13 7.17
N LEU A 240 -7.72 -3.90 7.37
CA LEU A 240 -7.90 -2.88 6.35
C LEU A 240 -6.91 -1.73 6.58
N PRO A 241 -6.15 -1.32 5.57
CA PRO A 241 -5.39 -0.09 5.62
C PRO A 241 -6.32 1.10 5.87
N GLY A 242 -5.80 2.08 6.59
CA GLY A 242 -6.60 3.22 7.00
C GLY A 242 -7.33 3.95 5.89
N GLY A 243 -6.70 4.14 4.73
CA GLY A 243 -7.33 4.76 3.57
C GLY A 243 -8.53 3.95 3.06
N ALA A 244 -8.42 2.62 3.00
CA ALA A 244 -9.53 1.76 2.59
C ALA A 244 -10.68 1.81 3.61
N THR A 245 -10.35 1.83 4.90
CA THR A 245 -11.36 1.94 5.98
C THR A 245 -12.14 3.24 5.89
N ALA A 246 -11.46 4.38 5.79
CA ALA A 246 -12.11 5.68 5.69
C ALA A 246 -13.01 5.76 4.45
N THR A 247 -12.50 5.36 3.29
CA THR A 247 -13.27 5.36 2.03
C THR A 247 -14.51 4.47 2.14
N THR A 248 -14.39 3.29 2.72
CA THR A 248 -15.53 2.36 2.88
C THR A 248 -16.59 2.93 3.81
N ILE A 249 -16.18 3.53 4.92
CA ILE A 249 -17.13 4.18 5.86
C ILE A 249 -17.85 5.36 5.20
N ASP A 250 -17.11 6.19 4.46
CA ASP A 250 -17.70 7.32 3.76
C ASP A 250 -18.68 6.86 2.66
N GLN A 251 -18.35 5.82 1.90
CA GLN A 251 -19.27 5.21 0.93
C GLN A 251 -20.53 4.66 1.60
N LEU A 252 -20.42 3.95 2.72
CA LEU A 252 -21.57 3.46 3.47
C LEU A 252 -22.46 4.60 3.99
N LYS A 253 -21.86 5.70 4.45
CA LYS A 253 -22.59 6.91 4.87
C LYS A 253 -23.36 7.53 3.71
N ASP A 254 -22.71 7.73 2.57
CA ASP A 254 -23.30 8.32 1.38
C ASP A 254 -24.49 7.52 0.85
N MET A 255 -24.43 6.19 1.03
CA MET A 255 -25.51 5.27 0.68
C MET A 255 -26.59 5.12 1.75
N GLY A 256 -26.43 5.73 2.94
CA GLY A 256 -27.32 5.54 4.08
C GLY A 256 -27.28 4.14 4.68
N MET A 257 -26.18 3.40 4.51
CA MET A 257 -26.00 1.99 4.87
C MET A 257 -24.91 1.78 5.95
N LEU A 258 -24.65 2.78 6.78
CA LEU A 258 -23.60 2.68 7.82
C LEU A 258 -23.85 1.52 8.80
N ASP A 259 -25.10 1.13 9.01
CA ASP A 259 -25.51 -0.05 9.78
C ASP A 259 -24.94 -1.36 9.23
N LYS A 260 -24.50 -1.40 7.98
CA LYS A 260 -23.85 -2.57 7.35
C LYS A 260 -22.36 -2.70 7.70
N PHE A 261 -21.73 -1.70 8.29
CA PHE A 261 -20.30 -1.76 8.62
C PHE A 261 -19.90 -2.96 9.50
N PRO A 262 -20.65 -3.33 10.58
CA PRO A 262 -20.35 -4.54 11.34
C PRO A 262 -20.41 -5.82 10.49
N LYS A 263 -21.37 -5.93 9.58
CA LYS A 263 -21.50 -7.06 8.66
C LYS A 263 -20.33 -7.15 7.68
N LEU A 264 -19.83 -5.99 7.20
CA LEU A 264 -18.66 -5.91 6.35
C LEU A 264 -17.42 -6.44 7.09
N ILE A 265 -17.20 -6.03 8.34
CA ILE A 265 -16.10 -6.51 9.20
C ILE A 265 -16.18 -8.04 9.40
N GLU A 266 -17.37 -8.56 9.65
CA GLU A 266 -17.60 -10.01 9.77
C GLU A 266 -17.24 -10.76 8.48
N ASN A 267 -17.70 -10.25 7.32
CA ASN A 267 -17.40 -10.85 6.03
C ASN A 267 -15.91 -10.81 5.67
N MET A 268 -15.17 -9.82 6.20
CA MET A 268 -13.75 -9.65 5.90
C MET A 268 -12.92 -10.89 6.26
N LYS A 269 -13.23 -11.52 7.39
CA LYS A 269 -12.54 -12.74 7.81
C LYS A 269 -12.64 -13.83 6.73
N GLU A 270 -13.85 -14.05 6.20
CA GLU A 270 -14.09 -15.07 5.17
C GLU A 270 -13.41 -14.69 3.85
N VAL A 271 -13.52 -13.42 3.42
CA VAL A 271 -12.91 -12.92 2.19
C VAL A 271 -11.38 -13.06 2.23
N VAL A 272 -10.75 -12.71 3.35
CA VAL A 272 -9.30 -12.82 3.52
C VAL A 272 -8.85 -14.28 3.54
N SER A 273 -9.50 -15.13 4.36
CA SER A 273 -9.06 -16.51 4.56
C SER A 273 -9.30 -17.37 3.31
N ARG A 274 -10.50 -17.31 2.72
CA ARG A 274 -10.82 -18.08 1.51
C ARG A 274 -10.07 -17.58 0.27
N GLY A 275 -9.63 -16.30 0.27
CA GLY A 275 -8.83 -15.69 -0.80
C GLY A 275 -7.33 -16.00 -0.76
N GLY A 276 -6.85 -16.84 0.17
CA GLY A 276 -5.46 -17.26 0.25
C GLY A 276 -4.52 -16.31 1.00
N PHE A 277 -5.06 -15.47 1.90
CA PHE A 277 -4.30 -14.63 2.82
C PHE A 277 -3.34 -13.61 2.17
N GLY A 278 -3.66 -13.03 1.02
CA GLY A 278 -2.90 -11.88 0.50
C GLY A 278 -2.82 -10.78 1.55
N THR A 279 -1.71 -10.06 1.59
CA THR A 279 -1.52 -8.98 2.56
C THR A 279 -2.46 -7.82 2.27
N SER A 280 -3.05 -7.25 3.32
CA SER A 280 -3.92 -6.10 3.20
C SER A 280 -3.15 -4.80 2.92
N VAL A 281 -2.49 -4.76 1.78
CA VAL A 281 -1.90 -3.57 1.14
C VAL A 281 -2.49 -3.42 -0.25
N THR A 282 -2.39 -2.24 -0.85
CA THR A 282 -2.87 -2.01 -2.23
C THR A 282 -2.09 -2.87 -3.24
N PRO A 283 -2.76 -3.58 -4.20
CA PRO A 283 -4.19 -3.48 -4.53
C PRO A 283 -5.11 -4.41 -3.73
N VAL A 284 -4.58 -5.43 -3.06
CA VAL A 284 -5.33 -6.52 -2.40
C VAL A 284 -6.29 -5.98 -1.33
N SER A 285 -5.88 -4.99 -0.55
CA SER A 285 -6.75 -4.35 0.45
C SER A 285 -8.04 -3.79 -0.13
N GLN A 286 -7.98 -3.24 -1.35
CA GLN A 286 -9.18 -2.75 -2.03
C GLN A 286 -10.05 -3.89 -2.55
N PHE A 287 -9.45 -4.99 -3.01
CA PHE A 287 -10.19 -6.18 -3.41
C PHE A 287 -10.96 -6.76 -2.23
N TYR A 288 -10.31 -6.87 -1.07
CA TYR A 288 -10.94 -7.34 0.16
C TYR A 288 -12.07 -6.42 0.62
N ALA A 289 -11.83 -5.12 0.70
CA ALA A 289 -12.84 -4.15 1.10
C ALA A 289 -14.07 -4.20 0.18
N GLN A 290 -13.85 -4.20 -1.14
CA GLN A 290 -14.93 -4.20 -2.11
C GLN A 290 -15.69 -5.54 -2.13
N GLN A 291 -15.01 -6.69 -2.04
CA GLN A 291 -15.70 -7.98 -1.98
C GLN A 291 -16.51 -8.12 -0.69
N SER A 292 -15.93 -7.72 0.46
CA SER A 292 -16.65 -7.73 1.73
C SER A 292 -17.86 -6.80 1.73
N PHE A 293 -17.73 -5.63 1.08
CA PHE A 293 -18.83 -4.69 0.87
C PHE A 293 -19.93 -5.33 0.01
N LEU A 294 -19.59 -5.92 -1.13
CA LEU A 294 -20.56 -6.61 -1.98
C LEU A 294 -21.28 -7.73 -1.23
N ASN A 295 -20.56 -8.52 -0.43
CA ASN A 295 -21.15 -9.57 0.40
C ASN A 295 -22.09 -9.00 1.47
N ALA A 296 -21.80 -7.80 2.01
CA ALA A 296 -22.60 -7.16 3.05
C ALA A 296 -23.92 -6.57 2.52
N ILE A 297 -23.94 -6.10 1.28
CA ILE A 297 -25.09 -5.44 0.66
C ILE A 297 -25.95 -6.34 -0.25
N SER A 298 -25.43 -7.53 -0.62
CA SER A 298 -26.17 -8.51 -1.41
C SER A 298 -27.11 -9.34 -0.54
N GLU A 299 -28.13 -9.96 -1.13
CA GLU A 299 -29.04 -10.87 -0.43
C GLU A 299 -28.30 -12.10 0.08
N HIS A 300 -27.42 -12.63 -0.76
CA HIS A 300 -26.52 -13.73 -0.40
C HIS A 300 -25.06 -13.35 -0.62
N PRO A 301 -24.12 -13.75 0.28
CA PRO A 301 -22.69 -13.60 0.05
C PRO A 301 -22.27 -14.27 -1.27
N TRP A 302 -21.26 -13.74 -1.94
CA TRP A 302 -20.69 -14.25 -3.19
C TRP A 302 -21.61 -14.17 -4.42
N GLU A 303 -22.78 -13.56 -4.31
CA GLU A 303 -23.68 -13.32 -5.44
C GLU A 303 -23.00 -12.41 -6.49
N LYS A 304 -22.30 -11.40 -6.05
CA LYS A 304 -21.54 -10.45 -6.89
C LYS A 304 -20.03 -10.61 -6.68
N ALA A 305 -19.27 -10.43 -7.75
CA ALA A 305 -17.82 -10.53 -7.73
C ALA A 305 -17.16 -9.15 -7.90
N ASN A 306 -16.18 -8.85 -7.05
CA ASN A 306 -15.19 -7.84 -7.39
C ASN A 306 -14.21 -8.45 -8.42
N PRO A 307 -14.03 -7.83 -9.60
CA PRO A 307 -13.18 -8.40 -10.64
C PRO A 307 -11.70 -8.56 -10.22
N GLY A 308 -11.18 -7.63 -9.42
CA GLY A 308 -9.81 -7.71 -8.91
C GLY A 308 -9.62 -8.88 -7.94
N TYR A 309 -10.57 -9.08 -7.02
CA TYR A 309 -10.56 -10.19 -6.08
C TYR A 309 -10.62 -11.54 -6.81
N ALA A 310 -11.56 -11.68 -7.75
CA ALA A 310 -11.69 -12.91 -8.54
C ALA A 310 -10.42 -13.21 -9.35
N LYS A 311 -9.84 -12.22 -10.02
CA LYS A 311 -8.56 -12.37 -10.74
C LYS A 311 -7.39 -12.72 -9.82
N MET A 312 -7.34 -12.16 -8.60
CA MET A 312 -6.32 -12.51 -7.62
C MET A 312 -6.38 -13.99 -7.24
N ILE A 313 -7.57 -14.52 -6.94
CA ILE A 313 -7.79 -15.93 -6.63
C ILE A 313 -7.32 -16.83 -7.79
N LEU A 314 -7.52 -16.41 -9.02
CA LEU A 314 -7.12 -17.15 -10.23
C LEU A 314 -5.63 -16.99 -10.59
N GLY A 315 -4.84 -16.27 -9.81
CA GLY A 315 -3.39 -16.13 -10.02
C GLY A 315 -2.96 -14.98 -10.95
N TYR A 316 -3.87 -14.11 -11.41
CA TYR A 316 -3.55 -12.98 -12.31
C TYR A 316 -2.84 -11.82 -11.62
N PHE A 317 -2.62 -11.89 -10.31
CA PHE A 317 -1.81 -10.96 -9.52
C PHE A 317 -0.57 -11.62 -8.90
N GLY A 318 -0.33 -12.90 -9.19
CA GLY A 318 0.75 -13.71 -8.63
C GLY A 318 0.23 -14.79 -7.68
N LYS A 319 1.17 -15.48 -7.05
CA LYS A 319 0.88 -16.57 -6.11
C LYS A 319 0.45 -16.00 -4.76
N THR A 320 -0.72 -16.40 -4.28
CA THR A 320 -1.20 -16.09 -2.93
C THR A 320 -0.38 -16.79 -1.84
N PRO A 321 -0.28 -16.25 -0.61
CA PRO A 321 0.43 -16.88 0.50
C PRO A 321 0.01 -18.33 0.80
N CYS A 322 -1.29 -18.59 0.76
CA CYS A 322 -1.86 -19.95 0.81
C CYS A 322 -2.71 -20.20 -0.42
N GLU A 323 -2.97 -21.47 -0.73
CA GLU A 323 -3.89 -21.82 -1.80
C GLU A 323 -5.29 -21.27 -1.48
N PRO A 324 -5.94 -20.57 -2.43
CA PRO A 324 -7.32 -20.12 -2.27
C PRO A 324 -8.28 -21.33 -2.14
N ASP A 325 -9.42 -21.07 -1.49
CA ASP A 325 -10.48 -22.05 -1.37
C ASP A 325 -10.92 -22.58 -2.76
N PRO A 326 -10.90 -23.91 -3.00
CA PRO A 326 -11.26 -24.48 -4.31
C PRO A 326 -12.68 -24.13 -4.79
N GLU A 327 -13.63 -23.91 -3.88
CA GLU A 327 -14.98 -23.46 -4.24
C GLU A 327 -14.96 -22.03 -4.77
N LEU A 328 -14.13 -21.15 -4.15
CA LEU A 328 -13.96 -19.79 -4.64
C LEU A 328 -13.16 -19.71 -5.94
N VAL A 329 -12.25 -20.65 -6.19
CA VAL A 329 -11.58 -20.74 -7.50
C VAL A 329 -12.63 -20.99 -8.58
N LYS A 330 -13.52 -21.98 -8.41
CA LYS A 330 -14.61 -22.26 -9.35
C LYS A 330 -15.57 -21.07 -9.50
N TRP A 331 -15.94 -20.44 -8.39
CA TRP A 331 -16.75 -19.23 -8.41
C TRP A 331 -16.08 -18.09 -9.21
N ALA A 332 -14.77 -17.89 -9.05
CA ALA A 332 -14.03 -16.87 -9.79
C ALA A 332 -13.96 -17.20 -11.29
N GLU A 333 -13.78 -18.48 -11.67
CA GLU A 333 -13.86 -18.94 -13.07
C GLU A 333 -15.22 -18.60 -13.68
N GLU A 334 -16.31 -18.95 -13.00
CA GLU A 334 -17.68 -18.67 -13.44
C GLU A 334 -17.96 -17.17 -13.59
N LYS A 335 -17.50 -16.36 -12.63
CA LYS A 335 -17.74 -14.90 -12.62
C LYS A 335 -16.91 -14.13 -13.63
N THR A 336 -15.72 -14.63 -13.98
CA THR A 336 -14.79 -13.92 -14.87
C THR A 336 -14.68 -14.53 -16.26
N GLY A 337 -15.01 -15.81 -16.42
CA GLY A 337 -14.75 -16.59 -17.64
C GLY A 337 -13.26 -16.91 -17.86
N LEU A 338 -12.41 -16.65 -16.85
CA LEU A 338 -10.96 -16.88 -16.90
C LEU A 338 -10.62 -18.22 -16.24
N GLN A 339 -9.52 -18.84 -16.67
CA GLN A 339 -8.99 -20.05 -16.04
C GLN A 339 -7.87 -19.69 -15.05
N PRO A 340 -7.63 -20.50 -13.99
CA PRO A 340 -6.50 -20.33 -13.11
C PRO A 340 -5.18 -20.35 -13.86
N THR A 341 -4.22 -19.54 -13.40
CA THR A 341 -2.91 -19.46 -14.02
C THR A 341 -1.80 -19.41 -12.98
N THR A 342 -0.65 -19.98 -13.34
CA THR A 342 0.63 -19.87 -12.60
C THR A 342 1.67 -19.11 -13.40
N GLU A 343 1.26 -18.53 -14.54
CA GLU A 343 2.14 -17.72 -15.37
C GLU A 343 2.56 -16.45 -14.64
N LYS A 344 3.81 -16.00 -14.82
CA LYS A 344 4.28 -14.73 -14.22
C LYS A 344 3.41 -13.58 -14.69
N VAL A 345 2.99 -12.75 -13.76
CA VAL A 345 2.08 -11.62 -14.02
C VAL A 345 2.62 -10.68 -15.11
N VAL A 346 3.91 -10.42 -15.11
CA VAL A 346 4.55 -9.57 -16.11
C VAL A 346 4.45 -10.18 -17.51
N ASP A 347 4.58 -11.51 -17.65
CA ASP A 347 4.49 -12.21 -18.94
C ASP A 347 3.05 -12.25 -19.48
N ILE A 348 2.05 -12.30 -18.57
CA ILE A 348 0.64 -12.13 -18.94
C ILE A 348 0.42 -10.72 -19.51
N ASN A 349 0.98 -9.69 -18.86
CA ASN A 349 0.82 -8.30 -19.29
C ASN A 349 1.53 -8.00 -20.62
N GLU A 350 2.66 -8.66 -20.91
CA GLU A 350 3.37 -8.52 -22.20
C GLU A 350 2.53 -9.00 -23.40
N LYS A 351 1.59 -9.91 -23.18
CA LYS A 351 0.69 -10.46 -24.20
C LYS A 351 -0.56 -9.61 -24.41
N ASP A 352 -0.83 -8.67 -23.50
CA ASP A 352 -2.03 -7.83 -23.56
C ASP A 352 -1.78 -6.62 -24.49
N PRO A 353 -2.44 -6.56 -25.67
CA PRO A 353 -2.21 -5.48 -26.64
C PRO A 353 -2.68 -4.09 -26.15
N GLU A 354 -3.51 -4.06 -25.11
CA GLU A 354 -4.01 -2.82 -24.51
C GLU A 354 -3.04 -2.20 -23.49
N LYS A 355 -1.97 -2.92 -23.15
CA LYS A 355 -0.96 -2.51 -22.15
C LYS A 355 0.36 -2.11 -22.81
N GLY A 356 1.24 -1.53 -21.98
CA GLY A 356 2.58 -1.12 -22.42
C GLY A 356 2.67 0.27 -23.00
N LEU A 357 3.91 0.70 -23.25
CA LEU A 357 4.19 2.05 -23.74
C LEU A 357 3.70 2.28 -25.18
N LYS A 358 3.69 1.23 -26.02
CA LYS A 358 3.19 1.34 -27.40
C LYS A 358 1.69 1.67 -27.40
N ALA A 359 0.89 0.94 -26.64
CA ALA A 359 -0.54 1.21 -26.52
C ALA A 359 -0.83 2.61 -25.92
N ALA A 360 -0.01 3.03 -24.93
CA ALA A 360 -0.08 4.37 -24.36
C ALA A 360 0.24 5.47 -25.39
N GLU A 361 1.27 5.25 -26.20
CA GLU A 361 1.66 6.18 -27.28
C GLU A 361 0.55 6.36 -28.32
N GLU A 362 -0.08 5.27 -28.75
CA GLU A 362 -1.20 5.31 -29.68
C GLU A 362 -2.38 6.11 -29.12
N ARG A 363 -2.71 5.94 -27.84
CA ARG A 363 -3.76 6.71 -27.17
C ARG A 363 -3.42 8.18 -27.01
N LEU A 364 -2.17 8.53 -26.68
CA LEU A 364 -1.71 9.92 -26.63
C LEU A 364 -1.84 10.60 -28.00
N LYS A 365 -1.38 9.94 -29.05
CA LYS A 365 -1.49 10.46 -30.44
C LYS A 365 -2.94 10.65 -30.85
N ALA A 366 -3.81 9.69 -30.56
CA ALA A 366 -5.24 9.78 -30.84
C ALA A 366 -5.93 10.95 -30.11
N ALA A 367 -5.44 11.28 -28.91
CA ALA A 367 -5.92 12.39 -28.10
C ALA A 367 -5.27 13.75 -28.49
N GLY A 368 -4.34 13.78 -29.43
CA GLY A 368 -3.60 15.00 -29.81
C GLY A 368 -2.61 15.49 -28.74
N LEU A 369 -2.16 14.60 -27.86
CA LEU A 369 -1.27 14.92 -26.75
C LEU A 369 0.20 14.65 -27.13
N PRO A 370 1.17 15.42 -26.57
CA PRO A 370 2.58 15.18 -26.83
C PRO A 370 3.04 13.85 -26.23
N VAL A 371 3.89 13.12 -26.96
CA VAL A 371 4.49 11.87 -26.52
C VAL A 371 5.80 12.19 -25.80
N THR A 372 5.71 12.35 -24.48
CA THR A 372 6.85 12.49 -23.56
C THR A 372 6.89 11.31 -22.61
N ASP A 373 8.03 11.08 -21.95
CA ASP A 373 8.15 10.00 -20.97
C ASP A 373 7.12 10.14 -19.84
N GLU A 374 6.87 11.36 -19.38
CA GLU A 374 5.88 11.65 -18.35
C GLU A 374 4.45 11.30 -18.81
N ASN A 375 4.08 11.75 -20.00
CA ASN A 375 2.77 11.49 -20.56
C ASN A 375 2.58 10.00 -20.87
N LEU A 376 3.62 9.33 -21.38
CA LEU A 376 3.60 7.87 -21.58
C LEU A 376 3.36 7.12 -20.28
N PHE A 377 4.08 7.50 -19.21
CA PHE A 377 3.90 6.88 -17.92
C PHE A 377 2.48 7.10 -17.36
N ILE A 378 1.97 8.34 -17.41
CA ILE A 378 0.61 8.67 -16.96
C ILE A 378 -0.42 7.89 -17.77
N ALA A 379 -0.32 7.87 -19.09
CA ALA A 379 -1.26 7.16 -19.94
C ALA A 379 -1.21 5.64 -19.74
N ALA A 380 -0.02 5.05 -19.53
CA ALA A 380 0.13 3.62 -19.31
C ALA A 380 -0.35 3.20 -17.92
N ALA A 381 0.09 3.89 -16.86
CA ALA A 381 -0.14 3.47 -15.47
C ALA A 381 -1.54 3.84 -14.95
N CYS A 382 -2.22 4.82 -15.54
CA CYS A 382 -3.52 5.32 -15.07
C CYS A 382 -4.70 4.90 -15.95
N LYS A 383 -4.57 3.83 -16.74
CA LYS A 383 -5.69 3.19 -17.45
C LYS A 383 -6.38 2.18 -16.53
N ASP A 384 -7.69 2.23 -16.43
CA ASP A 384 -8.51 1.36 -15.59
C ASP A 384 -9.69 0.81 -16.40
N GLY A 385 -9.53 -0.39 -16.97
CA GLY A 385 -10.49 -0.99 -17.87
C GLY A 385 -10.80 -0.07 -19.07
N ASN A 386 -12.07 0.27 -19.26
CA ASN A 386 -12.51 1.16 -20.33
C ASN A 386 -12.28 2.66 -20.00
N ALA A 387 -11.95 3.01 -18.76
CA ALA A 387 -11.70 4.38 -18.36
C ALA A 387 -10.23 4.73 -18.57
N ASP A 388 -9.96 5.75 -19.38
CA ASP A 388 -8.60 6.28 -19.61
C ASP A 388 -8.35 7.51 -18.74
N LYS A 389 -8.26 7.27 -17.42
CA LYS A 389 -8.06 8.34 -16.42
C LYS A 389 -6.78 9.15 -16.68
N GLY A 390 -5.75 8.51 -17.25
CA GLY A 390 -4.49 9.17 -17.60
C GLY A 390 -4.69 10.19 -18.72
N ILE A 391 -5.33 9.81 -19.81
CA ILE A 391 -5.63 10.72 -20.92
C ILE A 391 -6.61 11.82 -20.48
N ASP A 392 -7.64 11.48 -19.72
CA ASP A 392 -8.60 12.49 -19.21
C ASP A 392 -7.92 13.53 -18.30
N PHE A 393 -6.98 13.09 -17.45
CA PHE A 393 -6.17 13.98 -16.63
C PHE A 393 -5.32 14.93 -17.50
N LEU A 394 -4.62 14.39 -18.49
CA LEU A 394 -3.77 15.18 -19.40
C LEU A 394 -4.56 16.16 -20.26
N LEU A 395 -5.82 15.86 -20.56
CA LEU A 395 -6.76 16.77 -21.25
C LEU A 395 -7.43 17.78 -20.32
N GLY A 396 -7.12 17.76 -19.02
CA GLY A 396 -7.76 18.62 -18.03
C GLY A 396 -9.22 18.26 -17.72
N LYS A 397 -9.67 17.06 -18.11
CA LYS A 397 -11.03 16.55 -17.84
C LYS A 397 -11.13 15.79 -16.52
N GLY A 398 -10.01 15.29 -16.00
CA GLY A 398 -9.96 14.58 -14.73
C GLY A 398 -9.98 15.57 -13.56
N HIS A 399 -10.88 15.35 -12.62
CA HIS A 399 -10.85 16.08 -11.36
C HIS A 399 -9.89 15.35 -10.39
N VAL A 400 -8.79 15.98 -10.04
CA VAL A 400 -8.11 15.66 -8.77
C VAL A 400 -8.99 16.32 -7.70
N ALA A 401 -9.83 15.52 -7.06
CA ALA A 401 -10.61 15.98 -5.91
C ALA A 401 -9.65 16.19 -4.73
N VAL A 402 -9.04 17.37 -4.69
CA VAL A 402 -8.46 17.89 -3.46
C VAL A 402 -9.68 18.37 -2.66
N ASN A 403 -10.10 17.62 -1.65
CA ASN A 403 -11.11 18.06 -0.70
C ASN A 403 -10.55 19.24 0.11
N LYS A 404 -10.53 20.42 -0.49
CA LYS A 404 -10.46 21.64 0.30
C LYS A 404 -11.78 21.75 1.01
N GLY A 405 -11.77 21.75 2.34
CA GLY A 405 -12.96 21.91 3.16
C GLY A 405 -13.75 23.11 2.62
N GLN A 406 -15.00 22.92 2.29
CA GLN A 406 -15.89 24.06 2.10
C GLN A 406 -15.84 24.84 3.41
N LYS A 407 -15.57 26.16 3.36
CA LYS A 407 -15.70 27.03 4.53
C LYS A 407 -17.06 26.70 5.13
N ALA A 408 -17.07 26.19 6.37
CA ALA A 408 -18.29 25.89 7.07
C ALA A 408 -19.14 27.15 7.08
N THR A 409 -20.19 27.20 6.26
CA THR A 409 -21.21 28.18 6.42
C THR A 409 -21.84 27.92 7.78
N LYS A 410 -21.89 28.95 8.64
CA LYS A 410 -22.54 28.88 9.95
C LYS A 410 -23.93 28.27 9.77
N GLY A 411 -24.09 27.00 10.11
CA GLY A 411 -25.39 26.32 9.99
C GLY A 411 -25.30 24.80 9.82
N ASN A 412 -24.15 24.21 9.40
CA ASN A 412 -24.11 22.79 9.12
C ASN A 412 -23.59 21.89 10.29
N TYR A 413 -23.47 22.46 11.50
CA TYR A 413 -23.08 21.69 12.70
C TYR A 413 -24.22 21.36 13.65
N ALA A 414 -25.46 21.52 13.21
CA ALA A 414 -26.61 21.25 14.06
C ALA A 414 -27.35 19.97 13.65
N ASN A 415 -26.66 18.88 13.36
CA ASN A 415 -27.28 17.53 13.32
C ASN A 415 -26.17 16.50 13.04
N GLY A 416 -25.65 15.86 14.10
CA GLY A 416 -24.78 14.71 13.97
C GLY A 416 -24.21 14.25 15.27
#